data_46fc47fe48c6f8e4ab4ac72598ad6e43
#
_entry.id   46fc47fe48c6f8e4ab4ac72598ad6e43
#
_cell.length_a   1.000
_cell.length_b   1.000
_cell.length_c   1.000
_cell.angle_alpha   90.00
_cell.angle_beta   90.00
_cell.angle_gamma   90.00
#
_symmetry.space_group_name_H-M   'P 1'
#
loop_
_entity.id
_entity.type
_entity.pdbx_description
1 polymer ?
#
loop_
_entity_poly.entity_id
_entity_poly.type
_entity_poly.pdbx_seq_one_letter_code
_entity_poly.pdbx_strand_id
1 'polypeptide(L)'
;QDVTGEIRTPDINKIVSQVAKLGPVREKLVVLQRRMAERGAVLMDGRDIASHVLPNADVKIFLTASVEERARRRCKELREKGYDVNEAEIQRDIAARDKADSEREISPLVQTEDAVLLDTTNLSIDEVVEKILEMCR
;
A
#
# COMPACT_ATOMS: atom_id res chain seq x y z
N GLN A 1 12.57 -12.70 16.32
CA GLN A 1 13.61 -11.78 15.82
C GLN A 1 12.94 -10.57 15.20
N ASP A 2 13.37 -9.35 15.55
CA ASP A 2 12.91 -8.12 14.90
C ASP A 2 13.65 -7.95 13.57
N VAL A 3 12.91 -7.89 12.47
CA VAL A 3 13.44 -7.72 11.11
C VAL A 3 12.97 -6.40 10.45
N THR A 4 12.46 -5.46 11.26
CA THR A 4 11.85 -4.21 10.77
C THR A 4 12.80 -3.40 9.89
N GLY A 5 14.09 -3.35 10.21
CA GLY A 5 15.10 -2.67 9.38
C GLY A 5 15.39 -3.42 8.08
N GLU A 6 15.53 -4.74 8.18
CA GLU A 6 15.91 -5.60 7.05
C GLU A 6 14.88 -5.62 5.94
N ILE A 7 13.57 -5.64 6.28
CA ILE A 7 12.49 -5.68 5.30
C ILE A 7 12.20 -4.35 4.59
N ARG A 8 12.86 -3.27 4.98
CA ARG A 8 12.67 -1.92 4.41
C ARG A 8 13.80 -1.47 3.48
N THR A 9 14.65 -2.39 3.07
CA THR A 9 15.74 -2.11 2.13
C THR A 9 15.25 -2.02 0.68
N PRO A 10 15.97 -1.31 -0.22
CA PRO A 10 15.65 -1.26 -1.63
C PRO A 10 15.57 -2.63 -2.29
N ASP A 11 16.42 -3.58 -1.91
CA ASP A 11 16.45 -4.93 -2.49
C ASP A 11 15.18 -5.72 -2.15
N ILE A 12 14.71 -5.65 -0.91
CA ILE A 12 13.43 -6.27 -0.51
C ILE A 12 12.27 -5.64 -1.28
N ASN A 13 12.27 -4.33 -1.49
CA ASN A 13 11.21 -3.67 -2.26
C ASN A 13 11.12 -4.16 -3.71
N LYS A 14 12.23 -4.56 -4.33
CA LYS A 14 12.24 -5.12 -5.69
C LYS A 14 11.57 -6.50 -5.79
N ILE A 15 11.67 -7.31 -4.75
CA ILE A 15 11.17 -8.70 -4.75
C ILE A 15 9.81 -8.88 -4.09
N VAL A 16 9.38 -7.96 -3.22
CA VAL A 16 8.15 -8.12 -2.42
C VAL A 16 6.91 -8.34 -3.29
N SER A 17 6.80 -7.67 -4.43
CA SER A 17 5.67 -7.84 -5.35
C SER A 17 5.68 -9.21 -6.04
N GLN A 18 6.85 -9.80 -6.28
CA GLN A 18 6.97 -11.14 -6.84
C GLN A 18 6.52 -12.20 -5.83
N VAL A 19 6.96 -12.06 -4.57
CA VAL A 19 6.52 -12.94 -3.47
C VAL A 19 5.01 -12.81 -3.25
N ALA A 20 4.48 -11.59 -3.33
CA ALA A 20 3.05 -11.32 -3.18
C ALA A 20 2.16 -11.93 -4.28
N LYS A 21 2.70 -12.39 -5.40
CA LYS A 21 1.97 -13.11 -6.47
C LYS A 21 1.79 -14.60 -6.15
N LEU A 22 2.54 -15.15 -5.20
CA LEU A 22 2.48 -16.58 -4.88
C LEU A 22 1.19 -16.89 -4.11
N GLY A 23 0.28 -17.68 -4.72
CA GLY A 23 -1.02 -18.04 -4.15
C GLY A 23 -0.93 -18.54 -2.70
N PRO A 24 -0.13 -19.57 -2.40
CA PRO A 24 -0.03 -20.13 -1.03
C PRO A 24 0.47 -19.11 0.00
N VAL A 25 1.35 -18.17 -0.40
CA VAL A 25 1.81 -17.09 0.47
C VAL A 25 0.67 -16.12 0.78
N ARG A 26 -0.09 -15.74 -0.25
CA ARG A 26 -1.25 -14.85 -0.09
C ARG A 26 -2.32 -15.46 0.81
N GLU A 27 -2.72 -16.72 0.56
CA GLU A 27 -3.71 -17.40 1.38
C GLU A 27 -3.31 -17.39 2.86
N LYS A 28 -2.05 -17.69 3.15
CA LYS A 28 -1.54 -17.65 4.52
C LYS A 28 -1.59 -16.25 5.12
N LEU A 29 -1.20 -15.23 4.36
CA LEU A 29 -1.24 -13.83 4.81
C LEU A 29 -2.67 -13.37 5.05
N VAL A 30 -3.61 -13.66 4.17
CA VAL A 30 -5.03 -13.31 4.33
C VAL A 30 -5.60 -13.90 5.61
N VAL A 31 -5.33 -15.18 5.89
CA VAL A 31 -5.76 -15.82 7.14
C VAL A 31 -5.20 -15.10 8.37
N LEU A 32 -3.93 -14.73 8.35
CA LEU A 32 -3.30 -14.01 9.47
C LEU A 32 -3.89 -12.60 9.64
N GLN A 33 -4.06 -11.86 8.55
CA GLN A 33 -4.64 -10.51 8.56
C GLN A 33 -6.10 -10.53 9.08
N ARG A 34 -6.92 -11.46 8.63
CA ARG A 34 -8.30 -11.63 9.15
C ARG A 34 -8.32 -11.91 10.64
N ARG A 35 -7.46 -12.80 11.14
CA ARG A 35 -7.33 -13.06 12.58
C ARG A 35 -6.93 -11.82 13.39
N MET A 36 -6.07 -10.96 12.83
CA MET A 36 -5.73 -9.69 13.47
C MET A 36 -6.95 -8.78 13.58
N ALA A 37 -7.80 -8.76 12.53
CA ALA A 37 -9.02 -7.95 12.49
C ALA A 37 -10.15 -8.46 13.40
N GLU A 38 -10.19 -9.75 13.75
CA GLU A 38 -11.20 -10.33 14.66
C GLU A 38 -11.29 -9.62 16.01
N ARG A 39 -10.24 -8.95 16.45
CA ARG A 39 -10.22 -8.20 17.72
C ARG A 39 -10.94 -6.84 17.64
N GLY A 40 -11.34 -6.39 16.44
CA GLY A 40 -11.95 -5.09 16.20
C GLY A 40 -10.96 -3.91 16.33
N ALA A 41 -11.44 -2.71 16.03
CA ALA A 41 -10.69 -1.46 16.12
C ALA A 41 -9.30 -1.53 15.43
N VAL A 42 -9.27 -2.05 14.20
CA VAL A 42 -8.05 -2.24 13.41
C VAL A 42 -8.04 -1.33 12.19
N LEU A 43 -6.88 -0.77 11.88
CA LEU A 43 -6.60 -0.11 10.62
C LEU A 43 -5.59 -0.96 9.85
N MET A 44 -5.92 -1.31 8.60
CA MET A 44 -5.04 -2.06 7.72
C MET A 44 -4.84 -1.32 6.41
N ASP A 45 -3.59 -1.25 5.96
CA ASP A 45 -3.23 -0.78 4.63
C ASP A 45 -2.75 -1.93 3.74
N GLY A 46 -2.97 -1.81 2.43
CA GLY A 46 -2.53 -2.81 1.47
C GLY A 46 -3.18 -2.61 0.10
N ARG A 47 -3.03 -3.59 -0.79
CA ARG A 47 -3.51 -3.54 -2.16
C ARG A 47 -4.90 -4.15 -2.35
N ASP A 48 -5.25 -5.10 -1.51
CA ASP A 48 -6.47 -5.92 -1.60
C ASP A 48 -7.21 -6.04 -0.27
N ILE A 49 -6.96 -5.11 0.66
CA ILE A 49 -7.60 -5.14 1.97
C ILE A 49 -9.11 -4.99 1.82
N ALA A 50 -9.56 -3.97 1.12
CA ALA A 50 -10.99 -3.68 0.93
C ALA A 50 -11.71 -4.70 0.03
N SER A 51 -11.00 -5.28 -0.95
CA SER A 51 -11.61 -6.20 -1.92
C SER A 51 -11.57 -7.66 -1.50
N HIS A 52 -10.55 -8.08 -0.74
CA HIS A 52 -10.30 -9.50 -0.48
C HIS A 52 -10.11 -9.83 1.00
N VAL A 53 -9.33 -9.06 1.75
CA VAL A 53 -9.00 -9.38 3.15
C VAL A 53 -10.16 -9.04 4.07
N LEU A 54 -10.66 -7.81 4.03
CA LEU A 54 -11.74 -7.25 4.86
C LEU A 54 -12.85 -6.63 3.99
N PRO A 55 -13.57 -7.44 3.19
CA PRO A 55 -14.61 -6.92 2.28
C PRO A 55 -15.80 -6.30 3.01
N ASN A 56 -15.94 -6.53 4.30
CA ASN A 56 -17.01 -6.01 5.15
C ASN A 56 -16.49 -4.96 6.16
N ALA A 57 -15.37 -4.30 5.88
CA ALA A 57 -14.87 -3.22 6.73
C ALA A 57 -15.85 -2.04 6.77
N ASP A 58 -16.01 -1.42 7.94
CA ASP A 58 -16.95 -0.29 8.14
C ASP A 58 -16.58 0.92 7.30
N VAL A 59 -15.28 1.18 7.12
CA VAL A 59 -14.76 2.27 6.30
C VAL A 59 -13.71 1.71 5.34
N LYS A 60 -13.88 2.01 4.05
CA LYS A 60 -12.96 1.62 2.99
C LYS A 60 -12.51 2.86 2.23
N ILE A 61 -11.20 3.05 2.15
CA ILE A 61 -10.60 4.18 1.46
C ILE A 61 -9.64 3.66 0.40
N PHE A 62 -9.85 4.06 -0.84
CA PHE A 62 -8.90 3.86 -1.93
C PHE A 62 -7.97 5.07 -1.97
N LEU A 63 -6.81 4.94 -1.30
CA LEU A 63 -5.83 6.00 -1.20
C LEU A 63 -4.95 6.03 -2.45
N THR A 64 -4.84 7.18 -3.10
CA THR A 64 -4.01 7.35 -4.30
C THR A 64 -3.22 8.65 -4.26
N ALA A 65 -2.24 8.75 -5.14
CA ALA A 65 -1.54 9.98 -5.52
C ALA A 65 -0.91 9.76 -6.90
N SER A 66 -0.56 10.82 -7.61
CA SER A 66 0.14 10.71 -8.88
C SER A 66 1.46 9.95 -8.75
N VAL A 67 1.90 9.31 -9.82
CA VAL A 67 3.16 8.56 -9.82
C VAL A 67 4.34 9.48 -9.50
N GLU A 68 4.31 10.72 -10.03
CA GLU A 68 5.31 11.76 -9.80
C GLU A 68 5.40 12.11 -8.31
N GLU A 69 4.27 12.39 -7.68
CA GLU A 69 4.24 12.76 -6.26
C GLU A 69 4.71 11.60 -5.37
N ARG A 70 4.30 10.37 -5.67
CA ARG A 70 4.78 9.19 -4.94
C ARG A 70 6.28 8.96 -5.12
N ALA A 71 6.81 9.20 -6.32
CA ALA A 71 8.25 9.14 -6.58
C ALA A 71 9.00 10.20 -5.80
N ARG A 72 8.51 11.44 -5.79
CA ARG A 72 9.09 12.56 -5.02
C ARG A 72 9.15 12.23 -3.52
N ARG A 73 8.03 11.73 -2.93
CA ARG A 73 7.96 11.31 -1.52
C ARG A 73 8.99 10.20 -1.24
N ARG A 74 9.06 9.21 -2.12
CA ARG A 74 9.98 8.08 -1.96
C ARG A 74 11.45 8.49 -2.07
N CYS A 75 11.77 9.37 -3.01
CA CYS A 75 13.13 9.92 -3.14
C CYS A 75 13.55 10.68 -1.90
N LYS A 76 12.65 11.50 -1.34
CA LYS A 76 12.92 12.22 -0.09
C LYS A 76 13.25 11.25 1.04
N GLU A 77 12.39 10.25 1.27
CA GLU A 77 12.60 9.23 2.31
C GLU A 77 13.93 8.49 2.16
N LEU A 78 14.28 8.09 0.94
CA LEU A 78 15.52 7.34 0.68
C LEU A 78 16.76 8.21 0.86
N ARG A 79 16.73 9.47 0.42
CA ARG A 79 17.83 10.43 0.63
C ARG A 79 18.05 10.72 2.12
N GLU A 80 16.97 10.86 2.90
CA GLU A 80 17.06 11.02 4.36
C GLU A 80 17.70 9.81 5.06
N LYS A 81 17.58 8.62 4.45
CA LYS A 81 18.24 7.38 4.89
C LYS A 81 19.67 7.21 4.34
N GLY A 82 20.19 8.18 3.58
CA GLY A 82 21.53 8.17 3.03
C GLY A 82 21.70 7.41 1.70
N TYR A 83 20.61 7.04 1.03
CA TYR A 83 20.68 6.41 -0.29
C TYR A 83 20.78 7.49 -1.39
N ASP A 84 21.67 7.24 -2.35
CA ASP A 84 21.68 8.00 -3.61
C ASP A 84 20.66 7.39 -4.56
N VAL A 85 19.68 8.20 -5.02
CA VAL A 85 18.55 7.72 -5.80
C VAL A 85 18.22 8.65 -6.96
N ASN A 86 17.88 8.05 -8.09
CA ASN A 86 17.39 8.73 -9.29
C ASN A 86 15.86 8.72 -9.29
N GLU A 87 15.26 9.91 -9.32
CA GLU A 87 13.80 10.07 -9.27
C GLU A 87 13.10 9.45 -10.48
N ALA A 88 13.68 9.55 -11.66
CA ALA A 88 13.10 8.96 -12.88
C ALA A 88 13.10 7.41 -12.83
N GLU A 89 14.07 6.80 -12.16
CA GLU A 89 14.08 5.36 -11.94
C GLU A 89 13.00 4.95 -10.94
N ILE A 90 12.92 5.66 -9.83
CA ILE A 90 11.87 5.42 -8.82
C ILE A 90 10.47 5.58 -9.42
N GLN A 91 10.27 6.58 -10.27
CA GLN A 91 9.00 6.79 -10.96
C GLN A 91 8.65 5.60 -11.88
N ARG A 92 9.60 5.11 -12.65
CA ARG A 92 9.40 3.91 -13.50
C ARG A 92 9.08 2.67 -12.66
N ASP A 93 9.80 2.47 -11.55
CA ASP A 93 9.58 1.33 -10.66
C ASP A 93 8.18 1.38 -10.02
N ILE A 94 7.73 2.56 -9.61
CA ILE A 94 6.38 2.76 -9.07
C ILE A 94 5.33 2.44 -10.13
N ALA A 95 5.45 2.99 -11.33
CA ALA A 95 4.52 2.73 -12.42
C ALA A 95 4.47 1.24 -12.82
N ALA A 96 5.61 0.59 -12.90
CA ALA A 96 5.71 -0.84 -13.19
C ALA A 96 5.06 -1.70 -12.10
N ARG A 97 5.23 -1.31 -10.83
CA ARG A 97 4.61 -1.99 -9.70
C ARG A 97 3.09 -1.81 -9.69
N ASP A 98 2.59 -0.59 -9.92
CA ASP A 98 1.16 -0.31 -9.99
C ASP A 98 0.48 -1.15 -11.07
N LYS A 99 1.11 -1.22 -12.24
CA LYS A 99 0.64 -2.08 -13.33
C LYS A 99 0.62 -3.55 -12.89
N ALA A 100 1.70 -4.04 -12.30
CA ALA A 100 1.79 -5.42 -11.84
C ALA A 100 0.77 -5.75 -10.73
N ASP A 101 0.48 -4.82 -9.83
CA ASP A 101 -0.51 -4.98 -8.77
C ASP A 101 -1.95 -4.95 -9.31
N SER A 102 -2.23 -4.16 -10.35
CA SER A 102 -3.55 -4.05 -10.98
C SER A 102 -3.86 -5.23 -11.92
N GLU A 103 -2.85 -5.74 -12.63
CA GLU A 103 -3.00 -6.80 -13.63
C GLU A 103 -2.79 -8.21 -13.06
N ARG A 104 -2.45 -8.35 -11.78
CA ARG A 104 -2.23 -9.69 -11.21
C ARG A 104 -3.53 -10.49 -11.18
N GLU A 105 -3.43 -11.77 -11.46
CA GLU A 105 -4.56 -12.69 -11.56
C GLU A 105 -5.25 -12.92 -10.19
N ILE A 106 -4.47 -12.97 -9.11
CA ILE A 106 -4.98 -13.23 -7.75
C ILE A 106 -5.00 -11.92 -6.96
N SER A 107 -6.18 -11.50 -6.50
CA SER A 107 -6.41 -10.32 -5.66
C SER A 107 -5.79 -9.04 -6.25
N PRO A 108 -6.20 -8.60 -7.44
CA PRO A 108 -5.69 -7.37 -8.06
C PRO A 108 -5.95 -6.15 -7.19
N LEU A 109 -5.14 -5.11 -7.39
CA LEU A 109 -5.41 -3.78 -6.84
C LEU A 109 -6.62 -3.19 -7.57
N VAL A 110 -7.74 -3.10 -6.90
CA VAL A 110 -8.98 -2.52 -7.44
C VAL A 110 -9.63 -1.61 -6.40
N GLN A 111 -10.23 -0.53 -6.87
CA GLN A 111 -11.16 0.25 -6.07
C GLN A 111 -12.50 -0.48 -6.02
N THR A 112 -12.98 -0.83 -4.82
CA THR A 112 -14.32 -1.40 -4.65
C THR A 112 -15.38 -0.30 -4.75
N GLU A 113 -16.62 -0.65 -5.12
CA GLU A 113 -17.71 0.30 -5.31
C GLU A 113 -18.03 1.10 -4.04
N ASP A 114 -17.83 0.49 -2.89
CA ASP A 114 -18.05 1.07 -1.56
C ASP A 114 -16.82 1.75 -0.96
N ALA A 115 -15.70 1.82 -1.70
CA ALA A 115 -14.51 2.53 -1.25
C ALA A 115 -14.50 3.99 -1.70
N VAL A 116 -14.29 4.90 -0.75
CA VAL A 116 -14.11 6.33 -1.02
C VAL A 116 -12.74 6.56 -1.64
N LEU A 117 -12.70 7.18 -2.82
CA LEU A 117 -11.45 7.60 -3.45
C LEU A 117 -10.88 8.83 -2.72
N LEU A 118 -9.64 8.71 -2.22
CA LEU A 118 -8.90 9.83 -1.63
C LEU A 118 -7.59 10.06 -2.39
N ASP A 119 -7.59 11.07 -3.25
CA ASP A 119 -6.39 11.53 -3.93
C ASP A 119 -5.59 12.47 -3.02
N THR A 120 -4.36 12.07 -2.70
CA THR A 120 -3.45 12.80 -1.79
C THR A 120 -2.34 13.55 -2.51
N THR A 121 -2.41 13.70 -3.84
CA THR A 121 -1.36 14.30 -4.67
C THR A 121 -0.91 15.67 -4.14
N ASN A 122 -1.87 16.51 -3.75
CA ASN A 122 -1.61 17.87 -3.30
C ASN A 122 -1.89 18.07 -1.80
N LEU A 123 -1.92 16.99 -1.01
CA LEU A 123 -2.23 17.05 0.41
C LEU A 123 -0.99 16.80 1.26
N SER A 124 -0.88 17.52 2.36
CA SER A 124 0.03 17.20 3.45
C SER A 124 -0.42 15.95 4.22
N ILE A 125 0.47 15.40 5.03
CA ILE A 125 0.14 14.24 5.88
C ILE A 125 -1.00 14.58 6.84
N ASP A 126 -0.98 15.76 7.45
CA ASP A 126 -2.00 16.19 8.41
C ASP A 126 -3.38 16.32 7.74
N GLU A 127 -3.44 16.93 6.55
CA GLU A 127 -4.69 17.01 5.77
C GLU A 127 -5.24 15.64 5.37
N VAL A 128 -4.36 14.68 5.03
CA VAL A 128 -4.78 13.30 4.75
C VAL A 128 -5.37 12.65 6.00
N VAL A 129 -4.70 12.81 7.15
CA VAL A 129 -5.19 12.27 8.44
C VAL A 129 -6.54 12.87 8.81
N GLU A 130 -6.73 14.18 8.69
CA GLU A 130 -8.00 14.85 8.98
C GLU A 130 -9.12 14.31 8.09
N LYS A 131 -8.89 14.19 6.78
CA LYS A 131 -9.88 13.63 5.84
C LYS A 131 -10.26 12.18 6.18
N ILE A 132 -9.29 11.35 6.55
CA ILE A 132 -9.56 9.97 6.97
C ILE A 132 -10.39 9.95 8.26
N LEU A 133 -10.05 10.78 9.25
CA LEU A 133 -10.82 10.88 10.50
C LEU A 133 -12.26 11.35 10.28
N GLU A 134 -12.50 12.26 9.32
CA GLU A 134 -13.85 12.68 8.93
C GLU A 134 -14.68 11.53 8.36
N MET A 135 -14.05 10.62 7.57
CA MET A 135 -14.71 9.45 7.00
C MET A 135 -15.02 8.36 8.05
N CYS A 136 -14.35 8.40 9.21
CA CYS A 136 -14.53 7.43 10.30
C CYS A 136 -15.56 7.88 11.37
N ARG A 137 -16.11 9.07 11.26
CA ARG A 137 -17.11 9.64 12.17
C ARG A 137 -18.52 9.35 11.72
#